data_2bb172e1698a581d543375e94b3c9df8
#
_entry.id   2bb172e1698a581d543375e94b3c9df8
#
_cell.length_a   1.000
_cell.length_b   1.000
_cell.length_c   1.000
_cell.angle_alpha   90.00
_cell.angle_beta   90.00
_cell.angle_gamma   90.00
#
_symmetry.space_group_name_H-M   'P 1'
#
loop_
_entity.id
_entity.type
_entity.pdbx_description
1 polymer ?
#
loop_
_entity_poly.entity_id
_entity_poly.type
_entity_poly.pdbx_seq_one_letter_code
_entity_poly.pdbx_strand_id
1 'polypeptide(L)'
;VNMFTFLSFGLYVENQFVAWGFGSSSFLILYFGGMVAASVYDVWKYRNNQYYSSIGASGAVSSVLFTAIFLHPWDKIYFFAIVPIPGIVFGFIYLLYCQYMAKRDGDNINHNAHFYGAVFGLIFPVLLEPRLLQMFIQQLLRH
;
A
#
# COMPACT_ATOMS: atom_id res chain seq x y z
N VAL A 1 -9.57 11.61 -0.63
CA VAL A 1 -9.35 10.18 -0.94
C VAL A 1 -8.38 9.56 0.05
N ASN A 2 -7.16 10.09 0.21
CA ASN A 2 -6.15 9.50 1.10
C ASN A 2 -6.62 9.34 2.55
N MET A 3 -7.27 10.35 3.12
CA MET A 3 -7.75 10.29 4.51
C MET A 3 -8.85 9.24 4.68
N PHE A 4 -9.77 9.13 3.74
CA PHE A 4 -10.83 8.11 3.77
C PHE A 4 -10.23 6.70 3.66
N THR A 5 -9.31 6.49 2.74
CA THR A 5 -8.60 5.22 2.57
C THR A 5 -7.81 4.87 3.84
N PHE A 6 -7.09 5.83 4.40
CA PHE A 6 -6.33 5.64 5.64
C PHE A 6 -7.22 5.25 6.81
N LEU A 7 -8.34 5.93 7.04
CA LEU A 7 -9.25 5.60 8.13
C LEU A 7 -9.92 4.24 7.93
N SER A 8 -10.34 3.92 6.70
CA SER A 8 -11.03 2.66 6.39
C SER A 8 -10.12 1.45 6.55
N PHE A 9 -8.93 1.50 6.00
CA PHE A 9 -8.00 0.37 6.00
C PHE A 9 -7.00 0.41 7.14
N GLY A 10 -6.66 1.59 7.65
CA GLY A 10 -5.71 1.76 8.75
C GLY A 10 -6.19 1.13 10.05
N LEU A 11 -7.41 1.45 10.47
CA LEU A 11 -8.02 0.83 11.66
C LEU A 11 -8.13 -0.69 11.52
N TYR A 12 -8.48 -1.17 10.34
CA TYR A 12 -8.57 -2.58 10.06
C TYR A 12 -7.20 -3.28 10.21
N VAL A 13 -6.15 -2.77 9.56
CA VAL A 13 -4.79 -3.35 9.61
C VAL A 13 -4.23 -3.28 11.03
N GLU A 14 -4.39 -2.15 11.73
CA GLU A 14 -3.96 -1.99 13.11
C GLU A 14 -4.61 -3.01 14.02
N ASN A 15 -5.92 -3.18 13.93
CA ASN A 15 -6.66 -4.15 14.73
C ASN A 15 -6.20 -5.59 14.45
N GLN A 16 -5.89 -5.95 13.21
CA GLN A 16 -5.33 -7.25 12.87
C GLN A 16 -3.95 -7.46 13.51
N PHE A 17 -3.07 -6.47 13.46
CA PHE A 17 -1.75 -6.54 14.08
C PHE A 17 -1.83 -6.68 15.60
N VAL A 18 -2.74 -5.94 16.24
CA VAL A 18 -2.98 -6.07 17.69
C VAL A 18 -3.53 -7.45 18.04
N ALA A 19 -4.51 -7.95 17.28
CA ALA A 19 -5.10 -9.27 17.50
C ALA A 19 -4.08 -10.41 17.37
N TRP A 20 -3.07 -10.26 16.53
CA TRP A 20 -1.99 -11.23 16.36
C TRP A 20 -0.80 -11.02 17.31
N GLY A 21 -0.88 -10.07 18.23
CA GLY A 21 0.15 -9.79 19.23
C GLY A 21 1.33 -8.93 18.73
N PHE A 22 1.25 -8.35 17.54
CA PHE A 22 2.30 -7.46 17.03
C PHE A 22 2.20 -6.02 17.58
N GLY A 23 1.03 -5.64 18.09
CA GLY A 23 0.77 -4.32 18.68
C GLY A 23 0.63 -3.19 17.66
N SER A 24 0.16 -2.04 18.13
CA SER A 24 0.00 -0.83 17.31
C SER A 24 1.34 -0.25 16.80
N SER A 25 2.46 -0.55 17.46
CA SER A 25 3.79 -0.15 17.01
C SER A 25 4.13 -0.69 15.61
N SER A 26 3.68 -1.92 15.30
CA SER A 26 3.88 -2.51 13.97
C SER A 26 3.12 -1.76 12.88
N PHE A 27 1.95 -1.21 13.20
CA PHE A 27 1.21 -0.34 12.29
C PHE A 27 1.95 0.99 12.04
N LEU A 28 2.53 1.59 13.07
CA LEU A 28 3.35 2.79 12.90
C LEU A 28 4.58 2.52 12.03
N ILE A 29 5.24 1.38 12.23
CA ILE A 29 6.39 0.97 11.39
C ILE A 29 5.95 0.77 9.94
N LEU A 30 4.80 0.15 9.68
CA LEU A 30 4.22 0.02 8.35
C LEU A 30 4.00 1.39 7.71
N TYR A 31 3.36 2.31 8.41
CA TYR A 31 3.02 3.64 7.89
C TYR A 31 4.27 4.46 7.58
N PHE A 32 5.16 4.61 8.53
CA PHE A 32 6.39 5.39 8.33
C PHE A 32 7.39 4.68 7.39
N GLY A 33 7.49 3.37 7.46
CA GLY A 33 8.28 2.58 6.52
C GLY A 33 7.77 2.71 5.09
N GLY A 34 6.45 2.70 4.89
CA GLY A 34 5.82 2.95 3.60
C GLY A 34 6.09 4.35 3.07
N MET A 35 6.09 5.36 3.96
CA MET A 35 6.47 6.74 3.61
C MET A 35 7.92 6.82 3.12
N VAL A 36 8.84 6.18 3.84
CA VAL A 36 10.26 6.13 3.47
C VAL A 36 10.43 5.39 2.14
N ALA A 37 9.87 4.20 2.00
CA ALA A 37 9.96 3.40 0.79
C ALA A 37 9.42 4.13 -0.44
N ALA A 38 8.31 4.85 -0.29
CA ALA A 38 7.73 5.68 -1.35
C ALA A 38 8.64 6.85 -1.76
N SER A 39 9.40 7.40 -0.81
CA SER A 39 10.23 8.59 -1.02
C SER A 39 11.64 8.26 -1.53
N VAL A 40 12.17 7.06 -1.27
CA VAL A 40 13.56 6.69 -1.62
C VAL A 40 13.83 6.84 -3.11
N TYR A 41 12.91 6.37 -3.96
CA TYR A 41 13.07 6.47 -5.41
C TYR A 41 13.10 7.95 -5.87
N ASP A 42 12.23 8.77 -5.33
CA ASP A 42 12.14 10.18 -5.69
C ASP A 42 13.38 10.96 -5.24
N VAL A 43 13.83 10.72 -4.01
CA VAL A 43 15.07 11.33 -3.49
C VAL A 43 16.26 10.95 -4.36
N TRP A 44 16.36 9.69 -4.79
CA TRP A 44 17.44 9.25 -5.66
C TRP A 44 17.35 9.86 -7.06
N LYS A 45 16.16 9.88 -7.66
CA LYS A 45 15.92 10.34 -9.03
C LYS A 45 16.04 11.86 -9.14
N TYR A 46 15.49 12.60 -8.18
CA TYR A 46 15.38 14.06 -8.22
C TYR A 46 16.36 14.81 -7.29
N ARG A 47 17.39 14.13 -6.81
CA ARG A 47 18.38 14.69 -5.87
C ARG A 47 19.02 15.99 -6.33
N ASN A 48 19.08 16.25 -7.63
CA ASN A 48 19.69 17.45 -8.22
C ASN A 48 18.64 18.50 -8.63
N ASN A 49 17.34 18.26 -8.38
CA ASN A 49 16.28 19.17 -8.74
C ASN A 49 15.74 19.87 -7.48
N GLN A 50 16.15 21.13 -7.27
CA GLN A 50 15.76 21.95 -6.11
C GLN A 50 14.25 22.34 -6.12
N TYR A 51 13.58 22.22 -7.26
CA TYR A 51 12.16 22.56 -7.42
C TYR A 51 11.24 21.36 -7.23
N TYR A 52 11.78 20.16 -7.05
CA TYR A 52 10.97 18.96 -6.83
C TYR A 52 10.58 18.85 -5.36
N SER A 53 9.29 18.81 -5.09
CA SER A 53 8.75 18.59 -3.76
C SER A 53 7.75 17.44 -3.80
N SER A 54 8.00 16.42 -3.01
CA SER A 54 7.09 15.28 -2.84
C SER A 54 6.98 14.92 -1.37
N ILE A 55 5.76 14.73 -0.92
CA ILE A 55 5.47 14.25 0.44
C ILE A 55 5.03 12.79 0.32
N GLY A 56 5.76 11.87 0.94
CA GLY A 56 5.50 10.43 0.88
C GLY A 56 4.24 9.93 1.60
N ALA A 57 3.40 10.83 2.14
CA ALA A 57 2.20 10.46 2.89
C ALA A 57 1.20 9.63 2.07
N SER A 58 1.02 9.93 0.78
CA SER A 58 0.14 9.14 -0.09
C SER A 58 0.69 7.74 -0.37
N GLY A 59 2.02 7.60 -0.44
CA GLY A 59 2.68 6.31 -0.53
C GLY A 59 2.52 5.47 0.74
N ALA A 60 2.56 6.11 1.92
CA ALA A 60 2.26 5.45 3.19
C ALA A 60 0.81 4.92 3.23
N VAL A 61 -0.15 5.69 2.72
CA VAL A 61 -1.55 5.23 2.61
C VAL A 61 -1.66 4.04 1.64
N SER A 62 -0.92 4.05 0.54
CA SER A 62 -0.85 2.92 -0.38
C SER A 62 -0.27 1.67 0.30
N SER A 63 0.73 1.81 1.18
CA SER A 63 1.29 0.68 1.93
C SER A 63 0.25 0.05 2.86
N VAL A 64 -0.54 0.86 3.56
CA VAL A 64 -1.63 0.38 4.43
C VAL A 64 -2.70 -0.37 3.63
N LEU A 65 -3.14 0.20 2.50
CA LEU A 65 -4.12 -0.43 1.61
C LEU A 65 -3.63 -1.80 1.10
N PHE A 66 -2.39 -1.85 0.63
CA PHE A 66 -1.83 -3.10 0.09
C PHE A 66 -1.52 -4.14 1.16
N THR A 67 -1.23 -3.73 2.39
CA THR A 67 -1.20 -4.64 3.53
C THR A 67 -2.58 -5.23 3.79
N ALA A 68 -3.65 -4.43 3.76
CA ALA A 68 -5.02 -4.95 3.90
C ALA A 68 -5.37 -5.97 2.81
N ILE A 69 -5.00 -5.68 1.54
CA ILE A 69 -5.18 -6.62 0.42
C ILE A 69 -4.39 -7.93 0.65
N PHE A 70 -3.16 -7.84 1.15
CA PHE A 70 -2.35 -9.00 1.48
C PHE A 70 -3.00 -9.87 2.56
N LEU A 71 -3.55 -9.26 3.60
CA LEU A 71 -4.18 -9.98 4.71
C LEU A 71 -5.48 -10.67 4.28
N HIS A 72 -6.27 -10.04 3.41
CA HIS A 72 -7.55 -10.55 2.90
C HIS A 72 -7.73 -10.20 1.42
N PRO A 73 -7.11 -10.98 0.50
CA PRO A 73 -7.05 -10.63 -0.92
C PRO A 73 -8.40 -10.67 -1.66
N TRP A 74 -9.36 -11.41 -1.13
CA TRP A 74 -10.70 -11.55 -1.74
C TRP A 74 -11.76 -10.62 -1.15
N ASP A 75 -11.42 -9.87 -0.09
CA ASP A 75 -12.32 -8.85 0.45
C ASP A 75 -12.59 -7.78 -0.60
N LYS A 76 -13.83 -7.33 -0.65
CA LYS A 76 -14.28 -6.37 -1.67
C LYS A 76 -13.86 -4.95 -1.30
N ILE A 77 -13.17 -4.30 -2.22
CA ILE A 77 -12.89 -2.87 -2.18
C ILE A 77 -13.96 -2.17 -3.03
N TYR A 78 -14.68 -1.23 -2.43
CA TYR A 78 -15.71 -0.46 -3.12
C TYR A 78 -15.09 0.73 -3.84
N PHE A 79 -14.85 0.57 -5.14
CA PHE A 79 -14.33 1.64 -5.97
C PHE A 79 -15.40 2.72 -6.15
N PHE A 80 -15.07 3.97 -5.83
CA PHE A 80 -16.02 5.09 -5.73
C PHE A 80 -17.26 4.79 -4.86
N ALA A 81 -17.14 3.93 -3.85
CA ALA A 81 -18.22 3.48 -2.98
C ALA A 81 -19.38 2.77 -3.69
N ILE A 82 -19.21 2.38 -4.96
CA ILE A 82 -20.28 1.80 -5.81
C ILE A 82 -19.89 0.42 -6.31
N VAL A 83 -18.70 0.26 -6.89
CA VAL A 83 -18.31 -0.99 -7.58
C VAL A 83 -17.47 -1.86 -6.65
N PRO A 84 -18.00 -3.04 -6.22
CA PRO A 84 -17.26 -3.98 -5.39
C PRO A 84 -16.25 -4.76 -6.26
N ILE A 85 -14.97 -4.57 -6.00
CA ILE A 85 -13.87 -5.25 -6.69
C ILE A 85 -13.08 -6.06 -5.66
N PRO A 86 -12.78 -7.36 -5.90
CA PRO A 86 -11.89 -8.11 -5.04
C PRO A 86 -10.53 -7.41 -4.88
N GLY A 87 -10.02 -7.33 -3.65
CA GLY A 87 -8.80 -6.57 -3.34
C GLY A 87 -7.61 -6.97 -4.20
N ILE A 88 -7.43 -8.28 -4.45
CA ILE A 88 -6.33 -8.77 -5.29
C ILE A 88 -6.42 -8.26 -6.74
N VAL A 89 -7.64 -8.22 -7.31
CA VAL A 89 -7.89 -7.70 -8.67
C VAL A 89 -7.66 -6.20 -8.70
N PHE A 90 -8.20 -5.48 -7.72
CA PHE A 90 -7.96 -4.05 -7.57
C PHE A 90 -6.47 -3.73 -7.46
N GLY A 91 -5.75 -4.46 -6.59
CA GLY A 91 -4.32 -4.25 -6.37
C GLY A 91 -3.49 -4.46 -7.64
N PHE A 92 -3.77 -5.51 -8.41
CA PHE A 92 -3.10 -5.78 -9.67
C PHE A 92 -3.31 -4.64 -10.69
N ILE A 93 -4.57 -4.24 -10.90
CA ILE A 93 -4.92 -3.14 -11.81
C ILE A 93 -4.27 -1.83 -11.34
N TYR A 94 -4.30 -1.55 -10.04
CA TYR A 94 -3.70 -0.34 -9.46
C TYR A 94 -2.19 -0.26 -9.70
N LEU A 95 -1.46 -1.36 -9.50
CA LEU A 95 -0.01 -1.39 -9.75
C LEU A 95 0.32 -1.15 -11.22
N LEU A 96 -0.43 -1.77 -12.14
CA LEU A 96 -0.26 -1.53 -13.57
C LEU A 96 -0.55 -0.07 -13.95
N TYR A 97 -1.63 0.49 -13.39
CA TYR A 97 -1.99 1.89 -13.58
C TYR A 97 -0.87 2.84 -13.10
N CYS A 98 -0.33 2.62 -11.90
CA CYS A 98 0.76 3.43 -11.37
C CYS A 98 2.00 3.37 -12.26
N GLN A 99 2.39 2.19 -12.74
CA GLN A 99 3.53 2.04 -13.65
C GLN A 99 3.29 2.74 -15.00
N TYR A 100 2.09 2.63 -15.54
CA TYR A 100 1.73 3.27 -16.80
C TYR A 100 1.76 4.80 -16.68
N MET A 101 1.14 5.35 -15.63
CA MET A 101 1.04 6.78 -15.40
C MET A 101 2.39 7.40 -14.99
N ALA A 102 3.25 6.66 -14.30
CA ALA A 102 4.60 7.13 -13.95
C ALA A 102 5.49 7.42 -15.16
N LYS A 103 5.15 6.87 -16.34
CA LYS A 103 5.84 7.12 -17.61
C LYS A 103 5.23 8.27 -18.41
N ARG A 104 4.10 8.79 -17.97
CA ARG A 104 3.38 9.91 -18.59
C ARG A 104 3.45 11.12 -17.69
N ASP A 105 4.08 12.18 -18.15
CA ASP A 105 4.07 13.49 -17.48
C ASP A 105 2.74 14.20 -17.76
N GLY A 106 1.65 13.76 -17.11
CA GLY A 106 0.32 14.26 -17.44
C GLY A 106 -0.51 14.76 -16.26
N ASP A 107 -0.12 14.44 -15.04
CA ASP A 107 -0.79 14.89 -13.83
C ASP A 107 0.21 15.21 -12.70
N ASN A 108 -0.28 15.85 -11.64
CA ASN A 108 0.54 16.20 -10.48
C ASN A 108 0.58 15.08 -9.41
N ILE A 109 0.27 13.84 -9.80
CA ILE A 109 0.24 12.69 -8.88
C ILE A 109 1.57 11.93 -8.95
N ASN A 110 2.18 11.67 -7.80
CA ASN A 110 3.40 10.88 -7.72
C ASN A 110 3.07 9.38 -7.77
N HIS A 111 2.87 8.86 -8.99
CA HIS A 111 2.55 7.45 -9.21
C HIS A 111 3.67 6.49 -8.80
N ASN A 112 4.94 6.93 -8.85
CA ASN A 112 6.07 6.14 -8.35
C ASN A 112 5.98 5.96 -6.83
N ALA A 113 5.69 7.00 -6.07
CA ALA A 113 5.51 6.90 -4.63
C ALA A 113 4.37 5.94 -4.26
N HIS A 114 3.25 6.00 -4.99
CA HIS A 114 2.15 5.05 -4.81
C HIS A 114 2.57 3.61 -5.09
N PHE A 115 3.30 3.38 -6.18
CA PHE A 115 3.78 2.05 -6.55
C PHE A 115 4.75 1.47 -5.50
N TYR A 116 5.78 2.23 -5.09
CA TYR A 116 6.74 1.75 -4.10
C TYR A 116 6.14 1.60 -2.71
N GLY A 117 5.22 2.48 -2.32
CA GLY A 117 4.44 2.33 -1.09
C GLY A 117 3.60 1.05 -1.11
N ALA A 118 2.92 0.76 -2.21
CA ALA A 118 2.13 -0.45 -2.40
C ALA A 118 2.99 -1.72 -2.31
N VAL A 119 4.14 -1.75 -2.98
CA VAL A 119 5.09 -2.87 -2.92
C VAL A 119 5.59 -3.09 -1.50
N PHE A 120 5.93 -2.02 -0.78
CA PHE A 120 6.32 -2.11 0.63
C PHE A 120 5.19 -2.73 1.48
N GLY A 121 3.94 -2.31 1.26
CA GLY A 121 2.77 -2.84 1.96
C GLY A 121 2.54 -4.34 1.72
N LEU A 122 2.90 -4.86 0.54
CA LEU A 122 2.86 -6.29 0.26
C LEU A 122 4.01 -7.06 0.93
N ILE A 123 5.18 -6.46 1.05
CA ILE A 123 6.37 -7.11 1.61
C ILE A 123 6.36 -7.07 3.14
N PHE A 124 5.90 -5.97 3.74
CA PHE A 124 5.98 -5.74 5.18
C PHE A 124 5.37 -6.86 6.04
N PRO A 125 4.16 -7.40 5.76
CA PRO A 125 3.62 -8.50 6.54
C PRO A 125 4.53 -9.74 6.56
N VAL A 126 5.21 -10.02 5.45
CA VAL A 126 6.14 -11.16 5.35
C VAL A 126 7.39 -10.91 6.19
N LEU A 127 7.89 -9.67 6.23
CA LEU A 127 9.01 -9.29 7.10
C LEU A 127 8.63 -9.36 8.58
N LEU A 128 7.40 -9.01 8.91
CA LEU A 128 6.88 -9.04 10.28
C LEU A 128 6.72 -10.49 10.78
N GLU A 129 6.09 -11.34 9.98
CA GLU A 129 5.88 -12.76 10.27
C GLU A 129 5.85 -13.56 8.95
N PRO A 130 6.91 -14.33 8.64
CA PRO A 130 6.99 -15.08 7.36
C PRO A 130 5.85 -16.07 7.11
N ARG A 131 5.19 -16.56 8.17
CA ARG A 131 4.02 -17.45 8.04
C ARG A 131 2.83 -16.79 7.36
N LEU A 132 2.77 -15.46 7.37
CA LEU A 132 1.70 -14.71 6.69
C LEU A 132 1.76 -14.91 5.16
N LEU A 133 2.93 -15.20 4.59
CA LEU A 133 3.04 -15.55 3.17
C LEU A 133 2.31 -16.86 2.86
N GLN A 134 2.45 -17.88 3.71
CA GLN A 134 1.73 -19.14 3.53
C GLN A 134 0.22 -18.94 3.64
N MET A 135 -0.23 -18.13 4.59
CA MET A 135 -1.63 -17.78 4.75
C MET A 135 -2.17 -17.06 3.50
N PHE A 136 -1.43 -16.10 2.95
CA PHE A 136 -1.80 -15.40 1.73
C PHE A 136 -1.95 -16.36 0.54
N ILE A 137 -0.97 -17.24 0.32
CA ILE A 137 -1.02 -18.25 -0.76
C ILE A 137 -2.21 -19.18 -0.58
N GLN A 138 -2.47 -19.65 0.64
CA GLN A 138 -3.61 -20.51 0.92
C GLN A 138 -4.95 -19.81 0.63
N GLN A 139 -5.07 -18.54 0.96
CA GLN A 139 -6.27 -17.75 0.64
C GLN A 139 -6.46 -17.59 -0.88
N LEU A 140 -5.38 -17.39 -1.64
CA LEU A 140 -5.46 -17.30 -3.10
C LEU A 140 -5.93 -18.62 -3.75
N LEU A 141 -5.49 -19.76 -3.22
CA LEU A 141 -5.79 -21.08 -3.78
C LEU A 141 -7.17 -21.64 -3.38
N ARG A 142 -7.82 -21.07 -2.38
CA ARG A 142 -9.12 -21.54 -1.89
C ARG A 142 -10.32 -20.94 -2.62
N HIS A 143 -10.08 -20.12 -3.61
CA HIS A 143 -11.14 -19.48 -4.42
C HIS A 143 -11.24 -20.04 -5.81
#